data_2b8d778220c46cd0e4e1093414dbda49
#
_entry.id   2b8d778220c46cd0e4e1093414dbda49
#
_cell.length_a   1.000
_cell.length_b   1.000
_cell.length_c   1.000
_cell.angle_alpha   90.00
_cell.angle_beta   90.00
_cell.angle_gamma   90.00
#
_symmetry.space_group_name_H-M   'P 1'
#
loop_
_entity.id
_entity.type
_entity.pdbx_description
1 polymer ?
#
loop_
_entity_poly.entity_id
_entity_poly.type
_entity_poly.pdbx_seq_one_letter_code
_entity_poly.pdbx_strand_id
1 'polypeptide(L)'
;MCQIRVNLRRWACLLAALACLLALLPLPAHAAGAASKVVRVGWYEDAYNITGKNGERSGYAYEYEQSVAAYTGWTYEYVKAGWSDLLQMMKSGEIDLMAGVSYTEDRAQDMLFSELPMGREIYYLYADLAHTDISASDLRTLNGKRIALLKTSVQAAQFYQWEEDHGLHLQYVWSNSFEQGKQQAQGREIDCVISTETPAWVEYGMSAIAQTGGSDIYFAISRTRQDLKEELDHAMRKMEFDKPFYADELYQRYLSASYTPVLSSEEQDWVTQHGDIRIGFLTSDAGISTYVPESGQLVGVINDYITFASDSISNQKLDFSLVGYDSMEEEVQALKDGQIDLIFHFAQNPYVAEENNFVLSNTVLTLNMAAVTAQNSFNENHANTVALLKDDLLLKWYVSYYYPDWNIVEYNSLKD
;
A
#
# COMPACT_ATOMS: atom_id res chain seq x y z
N MET A 1 -52.03 -64.00 6.70
CA MET A 1 -52.39 -62.60 6.32
C MET A 1 -52.45 -61.60 7.46
N CYS A 2 -52.44 -62.00 8.73
CA CYS A 2 -52.60 -61.08 9.86
C CYS A 2 -51.32 -60.38 10.34
N GLN A 3 -50.11 -60.96 10.18
CA GLN A 3 -48.83 -60.38 10.65
C GLN A 3 -48.33 -59.19 9.80
N ILE A 4 -48.65 -59.15 8.50
CA ILE A 4 -48.20 -58.04 7.62
C ILE A 4 -48.93 -56.72 7.95
N ARG A 5 -50.19 -56.76 8.37
CA ARG A 5 -50.96 -55.55 8.72
C ARG A 5 -50.51 -54.89 10.02
N VAL A 6 -49.95 -55.64 10.97
CA VAL A 6 -49.44 -55.08 12.24
C VAL A 6 -48.12 -54.34 12.01
N ASN A 7 -47.27 -54.84 11.12
CA ASN A 7 -46.02 -54.14 10.81
C ASN A 7 -46.24 -52.82 10.04
N LEU A 8 -47.19 -52.77 9.11
CA LEU A 8 -47.46 -51.54 8.36
C LEU A 8 -47.93 -50.39 9.27
N ARG A 9 -48.78 -50.70 10.29
CA ARG A 9 -49.22 -49.69 11.27
C ARG A 9 -48.06 -49.17 12.17
N ARG A 10 -47.13 -50.05 12.54
CA ARG A 10 -45.93 -49.65 13.29
C ARG A 10 -45.00 -48.75 12.47
N TRP A 11 -44.80 -49.06 11.20
CA TRP A 11 -44.02 -48.25 10.27
C TRP A 11 -44.71 -46.92 9.98
N ALA A 12 -46.00 -46.85 9.84
CA ALA A 12 -46.78 -45.61 9.67
C ALA A 12 -46.69 -44.70 10.90
N CYS A 13 -46.74 -45.27 12.10
CA CYS A 13 -46.55 -44.48 13.36
C CYS A 13 -45.12 -43.97 13.53
N LEU A 14 -44.09 -44.76 13.12
CA LEU A 14 -42.69 -44.31 13.14
C LEU A 14 -42.42 -43.23 12.13
N LEU A 15 -42.98 -43.30 10.94
CA LEU A 15 -42.85 -42.23 9.93
C LEU A 15 -43.61 -40.95 10.35
N ALA A 16 -44.76 -41.05 10.99
CA ALA A 16 -45.49 -39.89 11.55
C ALA A 16 -44.73 -39.26 12.71
N ALA A 17 -44.12 -40.07 13.59
CA ALA A 17 -43.28 -39.55 14.68
C ALA A 17 -42.02 -38.87 14.15
N LEU A 18 -41.38 -39.40 13.10
CA LEU A 18 -40.20 -38.78 12.46
C LEU A 18 -40.57 -37.48 11.75
N ALA A 19 -41.74 -37.42 11.09
CA ALA A 19 -42.23 -36.20 10.46
C ALA A 19 -42.58 -35.10 11.50
N CYS A 20 -43.13 -35.48 12.66
CA CYS A 20 -43.34 -34.55 13.77
C CYS A 20 -42.01 -34.07 14.40
N LEU A 21 -41.01 -34.92 14.50
CA LEU A 21 -39.66 -34.53 14.99
C LEU A 21 -38.95 -33.57 14.01
N LEU A 22 -39.11 -33.78 12.71
CA LEU A 22 -38.55 -32.88 11.67
C LEU A 22 -39.27 -31.52 11.64
N ALA A 23 -40.57 -31.47 12.00
CA ALA A 23 -41.31 -30.21 12.08
C ALA A 23 -41.00 -29.39 13.34
N LEU A 24 -40.30 -29.97 14.33
CA LEU A 24 -39.85 -29.29 15.55
C LEU A 24 -38.39 -28.79 15.44
N LEU A 25 -37.68 -29.08 14.34
CA LEU A 25 -36.40 -28.43 14.08
C LEU A 25 -36.68 -26.96 13.80
N PRO A 26 -36.09 -26.01 14.56
CA PRO A 26 -36.20 -24.61 14.21
C PRO A 26 -35.63 -24.48 12.79
N LEU A 27 -36.46 -24.11 11.82
CA LEU A 27 -35.99 -23.61 10.55
C LEU A 27 -34.95 -22.55 10.87
N PRO A 28 -33.76 -22.60 10.26
CA PRO A 28 -32.86 -21.49 10.41
C PRO A 28 -33.68 -20.25 10.03
N ALA A 29 -33.94 -19.37 11.01
CA ALA A 29 -34.46 -18.07 10.73
C ALA A 29 -33.45 -17.46 9.78
N HIS A 30 -33.78 -17.39 8.49
CA HIS A 30 -33.09 -16.48 7.60
C HIS A 30 -33.23 -15.14 8.31
N ALA A 31 -32.14 -14.64 8.89
CA ALA A 31 -32.10 -13.27 9.35
C ALA A 31 -32.65 -12.48 8.18
N ALA A 32 -33.80 -11.84 8.37
CA ALA A 32 -34.35 -10.92 7.40
C ALA A 32 -33.19 -9.99 7.10
N GLY A 33 -32.60 -10.10 5.90
CA GLY A 33 -31.40 -9.35 5.54
C GLY A 33 -31.72 -7.90 5.84
N ALA A 34 -30.97 -7.29 6.73
CA ALA A 34 -31.01 -5.84 6.89
C ALA A 34 -30.94 -5.29 5.48
N ALA A 35 -31.90 -4.42 5.11
CA ALA A 35 -31.93 -3.84 3.77
C ALA A 35 -30.52 -3.28 3.49
N SER A 36 -29.89 -3.77 2.42
CA SER A 36 -28.54 -3.35 2.06
C SER A 36 -28.51 -1.84 1.98
N LYS A 37 -27.57 -1.21 2.69
CA LYS A 37 -27.42 0.23 2.68
C LYS A 37 -26.83 0.63 1.32
N VAL A 38 -27.56 1.50 0.59
CA VAL A 38 -27.08 2.05 -0.68
C VAL A 38 -26.16 3.23 -0.39
N VAL A 39 -24.97 3.23 -0.95
CA VAL A 39 -23.95 4.28 -0.81
C VAL A 39 -23.63 4.85 -2.19
N ARG A 40 -23.79 6.16 -2.35
CA ARG A 40 -23.48 6.87 -3.59
C ARG A 40 -21.98 7.17 -3.62
N VAL A 41 -21.26 6.55 -4.56
CA VAL A 41 -19.82 6.61 -4.67
C VAL A 41 -19.41 7.50 -5.84
N GLY A 42 -18.56 8.48 -5.57
CA GLY A 42 -17.95 9.30 -6.63
C GLY A 42 -16.97 8.48 -7.45
N TRP A 43 -17.18 8.46 -8.79
CA TRP A 43 -16.32 7.74 -9.74
C TRP A 43 -15.53 8.75 -10.58
N TYR A 44 -14.24 8.85 -10.30
CA TYR A 44 -13.28 9.60 -11.09
C TYR A 44 -12.43 8.62 -11.92
N GLU A 45 -12.48 8.77 -13.24
CA GLU A 45 -11.75 7.89 -14.16
C GLU A 45 -10.25 8.21 -14.14
N ASP A 46 -9.45 7.30 -13.65
CA ASP A 46 -7.99 7.42 -13.55
C ASP A 46 -7.31 6.04 -13.47
N ALA A 47 -6.10 5.97 -12.87
CA ALA A 47 -5.41 4.71 -12.63
C ALA A 47 -6.05 3.86 -11.53
N TYR A 48 -6.80 4.47 -10.61
CA TYR A 48 -7.47 3.78 -9.49
C TYR A 48 -8.85 3.26 -9.85
N ASN A 49 -9.52 3.93 -10.80
CA ASN A 49 -10.89 3.63 -11.24
C ASN A 49 -10.93 3.50 -12.76
N ILE A 50 -11.04 2.29 -13.24
CA ILE A 50 -10.96 1.94 -14.66
C ILE A 50 -12.32 1.48 -15.16
N THR A 51 -12.83 2.11 -16.22
CA THR A 51 -14.00 1.60 -16.95
C THR A 51 -13.55 0.95 -18.24
N GLY A 52 -13.80 -0.35 -18.37
CA GLY A 52 -13.52 -1.12 -19.58
C GLY A 52 -14.44 -0.77 -20.75
N LYS A 53 -14.13 -1.31 -21.93
CA LYS A 53 -14.84 -0.99 -23.18
C LYS A 53 -16.33 -1.36 -23.18
N ASN A 54 -16.71 -2.36 -22.38
CA ASN A 54 -18.10 -2.81 -22.23
C ASN A 54 -18.79 -2.22 -20.99
N GLY A 55 -18.14 -1.26 -20.30
CA GLY A 55 -18.68 -0.60 -19.11
C GLY A 55 -18.42 -1.34 -17.80
N GLU A 56 -17.65 -2.42 -17.82
CA GLU A 56 -17.18 -3.11 -16.62
C GLU A 56 -16.24 -2.21 -15.83
N ARG A 57 -16.36 -2.24 -14.49
CA ARG A 57 -15.51 -1.48 -13.57
C ARG A 57 -14.41 -2.37 -13.02
N SER A 58 -13.23 -1.80 -12.87
CA SER A 58 -12.06 -2.42 -12.27
C SER A 58 -11.16 -1.33 -11.69
N GLY A 59 -10.00 -1.71 -11.16
CA GLY A 59 -9.02 -0.79 -10.60
C GLY A 59 -8.87 -0.94 -9.10
N TYR A 60 -7.81 -0.34 -8.59
CA TYR A 60 -7.43 -0.39 -7.17
C TYR A 60 -8.57 0.02 -6.24
N ALA A 61 -9.15 1.20 -6.48
CA ALA A 61 -10.21 1.75 -5.65
C ALA A 61 -11.48 0.91 -5.72
N TYR A 62 -11.87 0.50 -6.93
CA TYR A 62 -13.04 -0.36 -7.12
C TYR A 62 -12.95 -1.68 -6.37
N GLU A 63 -11.83 -2.41 -6.48
CA GLU A 63 -11.69 -3.69 -5.77
C GLU A 63 -11.63 -3.49 -4.25
N TYR A 64 -11.00 -2.40 -3.79
CA TYR A 64 -10.99 -2.07 -2.37
C TYR A 64 -12.41 -1.79 -1.86
N GLU A 65 -13.21 -1.02 -2.58
CA GLU A 65 -14.64 -0.76 -2.30
C GLU A 65 -15.43 -2.07 -2.24
N GLN A 66 -15.25 -2.98 -3.22
CA GLN A 66 -15.93 -4.28 -3.21
C GLN A 66 -15.54 -5.12 -1.97
N SER A 67 -14.29 -5.02 -1.54
CA SER A 67 -13.85 -5.67 -0.30
C SER A 67 -14.53 -5.05 0.92
N VAL A 68 -14.61 -3.72 1.01
CA VAL A 68 -15.37 -3.02 2.06
C VAL A 68 -16.84 -3.46 2.06
N ALA A 69 -17.46 -3.56 0.89
CA ALA A 69 -18.86 -4.02 0.76
C ALA A 69 -19.07 -5.44 1.32
N ALA A 70 -18.08 -6.33 1.17
CA ALA A 70 -18.16 -7.68 1.73
C ALA A 70 -18.19 -7.69 3.27
N TYR A 71 -17.62 -6.68 3.94
CA TYR A 71 -17.63 -6.54 5.39
C TYR A 71 -18.82 -5.73 5.93
N THR A 72 -19.30 -4.76 5.14
CA THR A 72 -20.38 -3.84 5.56
C THR A 72 -21.76 -4.25 5.08
N GLY A 73 -21.84 -5.04 4.01
CA GLY A 73 -23.09 -5.36 3.32
C GLY A 73 -23.64 -4.20 2.49
N TRP A 74 -22.82 -3.19 2.19
CA TRP A 74 -23.23 -2.06 1.35
C TRP A 74 -23.44 -2.47 -0.11
N THR A 75 -24.23 -1.68 -0.84
CA THR A 75 -24.32 -1.66 -2.29
C THR A 75 -23.98 -0.27 -2.80
N TYR A 76 -23.32 -0.19 -3.94
CA TYR A 76 -22.84 1.07 -4.47
C TYR A 76 -23.62 1.56 -5.68
N GLU A 77 -23.93 2.85 -5.67
CA GLU A 77 -24.38 3.61 -6.84
C GLU A 77 -23.28 4.57 -7.25
N TYR A 78 -22.66 4.34 -8.42
CA TYR A 78 -21.55 5.14 -8.89
C TYR A 78 -22.00 6.37 -9.64
N VAL A 79 -21.48 7.53 -9.23
CA VAL A 79 -21.72 8.84 -9.85
C VAL A 79 -20.43 9.30 -10.54
N LYS A 80 -20.41 9.28 -11.87
CA LYS A 80 -19.23 9.65 -12.67
C LYS A 80 -19.20 11.15 -12.91
N ALA A 81 -18.09 11.81 -12.52
CA ALA A 81 -17.84 13.22 -12.79
C ALA A 81 -16.33 13.51 -12.79
N GLY A 82 -15.94 14.75 -13.10
CA GLY A 82 -14.58 15.24 -12.96
C GLY A 82 -14.18 15.38 -11.48
N TRP A 83 -12.86 15.34 -11.21
CA TRP A 83 -12.31 15.40 -9.85
C TRP A 83 -12.87 16.57 -9.01
N SER A 84 -12.79 17.80 -9.55
CA SER A 84 -13.25 18.99 -8.85
C SER A 84 -14.76 18.99 -8.60
N ASP A 85 -15.54 18.43 -9.53
CA ASP A 85 -17.00 18.33 -9.39
C ASP A 85 -17.35 17.31 -8.30
N LEU A 86 -16.68 16.16 -8.24
CA LEU A 86 -16.87 15.15 -7.20
C LEU A 86 -16.55 15.70 -5.81
N LEU A 87 -15.49 16.50 -5.66
CA LEU A 87 -15.20 17.15 -4.38
C LEU A 87 -16.33 18.13 -3.98
N GLN A 88 -16.94 18.85 -4.91
CA GLN A 88 -18.11 19.69 -4.61
C GLN A 88 -19.34 18.87 -4.26
N MET A 89 -19.60 17.76 -4.98
CA MET A 89 -20.71 16.86 -4.72
C MET A 89 -20.54 16.16 -3.34
N MET A 90 -19.32 15.88 -2.93
CA MET A 90 -19.02 15.38 -1.58
C MET A 90 -19.37 16.42 -0.51
N LYS A 91 -18.99 17.66 -0.73
CA LYS A 91 -19.28 18.78 0.17
C LYS A 91 -20.76 19.07 0.28
N SER A 92 -21.51 18.99 -0.84
CA SER A 92 -22.98 19.20 -0.87
C SER A 92 -23.77 17.99 -0.35
N GLY A 93 -23.13 16.81 -0.23
CA GLY A 93 -23.81 15.57 0.16
C GLY A 93 -24.57 14.90 -1.00
N GLU A 94 -24.27 15.25 -2.23
CA GLU A 94 -24.81 14.57 -3.42
C GLU A 94 -24.20 13.18 -3.60
N ILE A 95 -22.95 12.96 -3.17
CA ILE A 95 -22.30 11.65 -3.01
C ILE A 95 -21.96 11.41 -1.55
N ASP A 96 -21.89 10.15 -1.17
CA ASP A 96 -21.68 9.71 0.20
C ASP A 96 -20.23 9.33 0.49
N LEU A 97 -19.54 8.78 -0.52
CA LEU A 97 -18.22 8.17 -0.40
C LEU A 97 -17.38 8.47 -1.66
N MET A 98 -16.09 8.60 -1.48
CA MET A 98 -15.11 8.70 -2.56
C MET A 98 -13.81 8.06 -2.11
N ALA A 99 -13.27 7.14 -2.91
CA ALA A 99 -12.00 6.48 -2.65
C ALA A 99 -10.82 7.27 -3.24
N GLY A 100 -9.60 7.00 -2.76
CA GLY A 100 -8.37 7.55 -3.32
C GLY A 100 -8.18 9.05 -3.08
N VAL A 101 -8.65 9.57 -1.95
CA VAL A 101 -8.55 11.00 -1.63
C VAL A 101 -7.42 11.24 -0.64
N SER A 102 -6.41 12.02 -1.03
CA SER A 102 -5.36 12.46 -0.13
C SER A 102 -5.93 13.38 0.96
N TYR A 103 -5.53 13.16 2.21
CA TYR A 103 -5.91 14.03 3.32
C TYR A 103 -5.26 15.41 3.18
N THR A 104 -6.04 16.46 3.39
CA THR A 104 -5.55 17.81 3.67
C THR A 104 -6.43 18.47 4.74
N GLU A 105 -5.87 19.40 5.50
CA GLU A 105 -6.64 20.15 6.52
C GLU A 105 -7.83 20.90 5.91
N ASP A 106 -7.66 21.46 4.72
CA ASP A 106 -8.74 22.16 4.01
C ASP A 106 -9.88 21.19 3.63
N ARG A 107 -9.54 20.02 3.11
CA ARG A 107 -10.56 19.00 2.79
C ARG A 107 -11.26 18.47 4.03
N ALA A 108 -10.54 18.32 5.14
CA ALA A 108 -11.11 17.86 6.41
C ALA A 108 -12.12 18.85 7.02
N GLN A 109 -12.16 20.10 6.57
CA GLN A 109 -13.23 21.04 6.94
C GLN A 109 -14.56 20.71 6.28
N ASP A 110 -14.55 20.09 5.09
CA ASP A 110 -15.73 19.86 4.26
C ASP A 110 -16.16 18.38 4.22
N MET A 111 -15.29 17.44 4.54
CA MET A 111 -15.55 16.00 4.49
C MET A 111 -14.89 15.26 5.67
N LEU A 112 -15.33 14.04 5.93
CA LEU A 112 -14.71 13.12 6.86
C LEU A 112 -13.74 12.21 6.10
N PHE A 113 -12.79 11.62 6.81
CA PHE A 113 -11.85 10.66 6.26
C PHE A 113 -11.89 9.35 7.05
N SER A 114 -11.59 8.22 6.41
CA SER A 114 -11.36 6.97 7.09
C SER A 114 -10.20 7.11 8.09
N GLU A 115 -10.22 6.30 9.15
CA GLU A 115 -9.16 6.31 10.17
C GLU A 115 -7.84 5.76 9.61
N LEU A 116 -7.95 4.65 8.86
CA LEU A 116 -6.80 4.04 8.19
C LEU A 116 -6.71 4.54 6.74
N PRO A 117 -5.51 4.72 6.21
CA PRO A 117 -5.32 4.92 4.78
C PRO A 117 -5.75 3.64 4.03
N MET A 118 -6.25 3.81 2.81
CA MET A 118 -6.50 2.68 1.93
C MET A 118 -5.25 2.30 1.12
N GLY A 119 -4.20 3.10 1.18
CA GLY A 119 -2.94 2.89 0.52
C GLY A 119 -2.15 4.19 0.41
N ARG A 120 -1.11 4.16 -0.40
CA ARG A 120 -0.26 5.32 -0.69
C ARG A 120 -0.11 5.48 -2.19
N GLU A 121 -0.16 6.71 -2.67
CA GLU A 121 0.17 7.05 -4.05
C GLU A 121 1.54 7.73 -4.12
N ILE A 122 2.29 7.43 -5.18
CA ILE A 122 3.56 8.06 -5.52
C ILE A 122 3.34 8.88 -6.76
N TYR A 123 3.93 10.08 -6.81
CA TYR A 123 3.80 11.00 -7.92
C TYR A 123 5.07 11.02 -8.74
N TYR A 124 4.90 10.84 -10.04
CA TYR A 124 6.00 10.90 -11.00
C TYR A 124 5.78 11.99 -12.03
N LEU A 125 6.88 12.59 -12.44
CA LEU A 125 6.96 13.37 -13.65
C LEU A 125 7.19 12.42 -14.83
N TYR A 126 6.24 12.38 -15.74
CA TYR A 126 6.33 11.65 -16.99
C TYR A 126 6.65 12.63 -18.13
N ALA A 127 7.53 12.25 -19.06
CA ALA A 127 7.96 13.08 -20.19
C ALA A 127 7.94 12.32 -21.50
N ASP A 128 7.64 13.02 -22.59
CA ASP A 128 7.77 12.52 -23.96
C ASP A 128 9.24 12.61 -24.42
N LEU A 129 10.02 11.59 -24.08
CA LEU A 129 11.45 11.54 -24.42
C LEU A 129 11.70 11.33 -25.92
N ALA A 130 10.72 10.80 -26.65
CA ALA A 130 10.86 10.52 -28.09
C ALA A 130 10.71 11.76 -28.96
N HIS A 131 9.96 12.76 -28.49
CA HIS A 131 9.62 13.94 -29.30
C HIS A 131 10.07 15.26 -28.65
N THR A 132 10.84 15.20 -27.58
CA THR A 132 11.41 16.37 -26.91
C THR A 132 12.92 16.18 -26.71
N ASP A 133 13.61 17.24 -26.33
CA ASP A 133 15.01 17.24 -25.92
C ASP A 133 15.17 17.03 -24.40
N ILE A 134 14.15 16.47 -23.75
CA ILE A 134 14.18 16.16 -22.31
C ILE A 134 15.11 14.98 -22.08
N SER A 135 15.98 15.10 -21.07
CA SER A 135 16.87 14.04 -20.62
C SER A 135 16.54 13.65 -19.18
N ALA A 136 16.30 12.36 -18.93
CA ALA A 136 16.09 11.83 -17.58
C ALA A 136 17.34 12.02 -16.69
N SER A 137 18.52 12.06 -17.27
CA SER A 137 19.79 12.28 -16.55
C SER A 137 20.14 13.76 -16.35
N ASP A 138 19.42 14.69 -16.97
CA ASP A 138 19.62 16.14 -16.76
C ASP A 138 18.27 16.87 -16.68
N LEU A 139 17.76 17.02 -15.46
CA LEU A 139 16.48 17.66 -15.21
C LEU A 139 16.43 19.14 -15.66
N ARG A 140 17.58 19.81 -15.86
CA ARG A 140 17.61 21.19 -16.37
C ARG A 140 17.02 21.31 -17.77
N THR A 141 16.95 20.20 -18.52
CA THR A 141 16.29 20.13 -19.83
C THR A 141 14.77 20.32 -19.75
N LEU A 142 14.19 20.25 -18.55
CA LEU A 142 12.78 20.54 -18.26
C LEU A 142 12.46 22.04 -18.32
N ASN A 143 13.44 22.93 -18.21
CA ASN A 143 13.19 24.37 -18.20
C ASN A 143 12.47 24.82 -19.47
N GLY A 144 11.36 25.56 -19.28
CA GLY A 144 10.51 26.07 -20.36
C GLY A 144 9.61 25.02 -21.01
N LYS A 145 9.64 23.76 -20.58
CA LYS A 145 8.74 22.71 -21.08
C LYS A 145 7.32 22.89 -20.55
N ARG A 146 6.34 22.39 -21.31
CA ARG A 146 4.92 22.44 -20.97
C ARG A 146 4.56 21.22 -20.13
N ILE A 147 4.04 21.45 -18.93
CA ILE A 147 3.67 20.39 -18.00
C ILE A 147 2.18 20.42 -17.68
N ALA A 148 1.51 19.28 -17.84
CA ALA A 148 0.12 19.14 -17.41
C ALA A 148 0.04 18.93 -15.90
N LEU A 149 -0.84 19.70 -15.27
CA LEU A 149 -1.16 19.62 -13.84
C LEU A 149 -2.67 19.50 -13.65
N LEU A 150 -3.11 18.62 -12.78
CA LEU A 150 -4.50 18.50 -12.37
C LEU A 150 -4.82 19.56 -11.31
N LYS A 151 -5.80 20.43 -11.60
CA LYS A 151 -6.22 21.48 -10.66
C LYS A 151 -6.65 20.91 -9.32
N THR A 152 -6.35 21.63 -8.24
CA THR A 152 -6.74 21.29 -6.85
C THR A 152 -6.23 19.94 -6.34
N SER A 153 -5.26 19.34 -7.05
CA SER A 153 -4.63 18.10 -6.62
C SER A 153 -3.47 18.37 -5.64
N VAL A 154 -3.23 17.41 -4.75
CA VAL A 154 -2.04 17.42 -3.89
C VAL A 154 -0.78 17.24 -4.73
N GLN A 155 -0.87 16.51 -5.84
CA GLN A 155 0.22 16.32 -6.81
C GLN A 155 0.76 17.66 -7.33
N ALA A 156 -0.14 18.57 -7.73
CA ALA A 156 0.27 19.90 -8.20
C ALA A 156 0.95 20.71 -7.09
N ALA A 157 0.43 20.66 -5.87
CA ALA A 157 1.02 21.41 -4.74
C ALA A 157 2.42 20.90 -4.40
N GLN A 158 2.62 19.59 -4.38
CA GLN A 158 3.94 19.00 -4.13
C GLN A 158 4.91 19.23 -5.29
N PHE A 159 4.40 19.22 -6.51
CA PHE A 159 5.22 19.52 -7.69
C PHE A 159 5.80 20.95 -7.65
N TYR A 160 5.05 21.95 -7.22
CA TYR A 160 5.57 23.33 -7.10
C TYR A 160 6.76 23.40 -6.14
N GLN A 161 6.68 22.69 -5.01
CA GLN A 161 7.82 22.64 -4.08
C GLN A 161 9.00 21.90 -4.71
N TRP A 162 8.76 20.77 -5.34
CA TRP A 162 9.79 19.99 -6.03
C TRP A 162 10.48 20.80 -7.15
N GLU A 163 9.70 21.56 -7.95
CA GLU A 163 10.20 22.44 -9.00
C GLU A 163 11.13 23.53 -8.44
N GLU A 164 10.71 24.16 -7.33
CA GLU A 164 11.49 25.19 -6.63
C GLU A 164 12.80 24.60 -6.06
N ASP A 165 12.73 23.45 -5.40
CA ASP A 165 13.87 22.78 -4.80
C ASP A 165 14.95 22.38 -5.85
N HIS A 166 14.51 22.13 -7.10
CA HIS A 166 15.41 21.79 -8.21
C HIS A 166 15.80 22.99 -9.09
N GLY A 167 15.32 24.19 -8.76
CA GLY A 167 15.59 25.40 -9.51
C GLY A 167 15.10 25.37 -10.96
N LEU A 168 13.98 24.69 -11.18
CA LEU A 168 13.37 24.51 -12.50
C LEU A 168 12.26 25.54 -12.75
N HIS A 169 11.91 25.77 -14.02
CA HIS A 169 10.83 26.66 -14.43
C HIS A 169 10.10 26.08 -15.63
N LEU A 170 8.91 25.48 -15.38
CA LEU A 170 8.08 24.88 -16.42
C LEU A 170 6.86 25.77 -16.76
N GLN A 171 6.23 25.52 -17.90
CA GLN A 171 5.01 26.20 -18.32
C GLN A 171 3.80 25.31 -17.99
N TYR A 172 2.89 25.80 -17.13
CA TYR A 172 1.78 25.01 -16.66
C TYR A 172 0.62 24.97 -17.66
N VAL A 173 0.19 23.76 -17.99
CA VAL A 173 -1.02 23.47 -18.75
C VAL A 173 -2.01 22.77 -17.81
N TRP A 174 -3.18 23.33 -17.64
CA TRP A 174 -4.16 22.80 -16.70
C TRP A 174 -5.01 21.71 -17.34
N SER A 175 -5.13 20.59 -16.65
CA SER A 175 -6.06 19.51 -16.96
C SER A 175 -7.14 19.44 -15.87
N ASN A 176 -8.36 19.08 -16.27
CA ASN A 176 -9.47 18.87 -15.34
C ASN A 176 -9.73 17.37 -15.08
N SER A 177 -9.10 16.49 -15.87
CA SER A 177 -9.23 15.05 -15.74
C SER A 177 -8.01 14.34 -16.31
N PHE A 178 -7.82 13.08 -15.90
CA PHE A 178 -6.82 12.18 -16.45
C PHE A 178 -6.99 11.98 -17.97
N GLU A 179 -8.23 11.86 -18.45
CA GLU A 179 -8.52 11.72 -19.87
C GLU A 179 -8.14 12.96 -20.68
N GLN A 180 -8.36 14.16 -20.15
CA GLN A 180 -7.90 15.40 -20.80
C GLN A 180 -6.38 15.44 -20.87
N GLY A 181 -5.68 15.05 -19.82
CA GLY A 181 -4.21 14.96 -19.82
C GLY A 181 -3.70 14.01 -20.92
N LYS A 182 -4.34 12.87 -21.12
CA LYS A 182 -4.02 11.94 -22.20
C LYS A 182 -4.23 12.55 -23.59
N GLN A 183 -5.33 13.23 -23.78
CA GLN A 183 -5.62 13.94 -25.06
C GLN A 183 -4.58 15.03 -25.35
N GLN A 184 -4.18 15.79 -24.33
CA GLN A 184 -3.13 16.81 -24.43
C GLN A 184 -1.76 16.19 -24.80
N ALA A 185 -1.44 15.03 -24.22
CA ALA A 185 -0.23 14.29 -24.58
C ALA A 185 -0.26 13.79 -26.03
N GLN A 186 -1.36 13.17 -26.46
CA GLN A 186 -1.56 12.73 -27.85
C GLN A 186 -1.51 13.89 -28.85
N GLY A 187 -2.09 15.02 -28.48
CA GLY A 187 -2.07 16.25 -29.27
C GLY A 187 -0.74 16.99 -29.25
N ARG A 188 0.24 16.53 -28.47
CA ARG A 188 1.52 17.20 -28.23
C ARG A 188 1.34 18.64 -27.72
N GLU A 189 0.31 18.86 -26.95
CA GLU A 189 0.07 20.13 -26.27
C GLU A 189 0.92 20.29 -25.03
N ILE A 190 1.40 19.16 -24.47
CA ILE A 190 2.27 19.06 -23.31
C ILE A 190 3.51 18.23 -23.63
N ASP A 191 4.59 18.51 -22.93
CA ASP A 191 5.86 17.81 -23.01
C ASP A 191 6.03 16.85 -21.81
N CYS A 192 5.36 17.18 -20.70
CA CYS A 192 5.41 16.45 -19.42
C CYS A 192 4.02 16.42 -18.76
N VAL A 193 3.87 15.51 -17.81
CA VAL A 193 2.69 15.45 -16.93
C VAL A 193 3.10 14.95 -15.54
N ILE A 194 2.47 15.51 -14.50
CA ILE A 194 2.52 14.92 -13.16
C ILE A 194 1.32 14.00 -12.99
N SER A 195 1.58 12.78 -12.61
CA SER A 195 0.56 11.78 -12.35
C SER A 195 0.99 10.82 -11.25
N THR A 196 0.02 10.10 -10.69
CA THR A 196 0.29 8.91 -9.88
C THR A 196 1.05 7.87 -10.70
N GLU A 197 1.77 6.99 -10.02
CA GLU A 197 2.37 5.83 -10.67
C GLU A 197 1.31 5.03 -11.44
N THR A 198 1.54 4.85 -12.74
CA THR A 198 0.63 4.09 -13.59
C THR A 198 1.30 3.69 -14.90
N PRO A 199 1.06 2.46 -15.39
CA PRO A 199 1.53 2.04 -16.70
C PRO A 199 0.84 2.79 -17.86
N ALA A 200 -0.29 3.44 -17.61
CA ALA A 200 -1.09 4.07 -18.66
C ALA A 200 -0.31 5.12 -19.47
N TRP A 201 0.58 5.90 -18.85
CA TRP A 201 1.35 6.91 -19.57
C TRP A 201 2.35 6.33 -20.56
N VAL A 202 2.85 5.13 -20.33
CA VAL A 202 3.75 4.43 -21.25
C VAL A 202 3.04 4.14 -22.59
N GLU A 203 1.75 3.81 -22.55
CA GLU A 203 0.93 3.60 -23.75
C GLU A 203 0.81 4.87 -24.60
N TYR A 204 1.00 6.04 -24.01
CA TYR A 204 1.00 7.35 -24.67
C TYR A 204 2.40 7.86 -25.01
N GLY A 205 3.42 6.99 -24.92
CA GLY A 205 4.80 7.33 -25.27
C GLY A 205 5.53 8.17 -24.22
N MET A 206 4.99 8.30 -23.01
CA MET A 206 5.61 9.03 -21.92
C MET A 206 6.36 8.11 -20.98
N SER A 207 7.54 8.53 -20.54
CA SER A 207 8.39 7.81 -19.59
C SER A 207 8.45 8.55 -18.27
N ALA A 208 8.38 7.83 -17.16
CA ALA A 208 8.62 8.42 -15.85
C ALA A 208 10.10 8.77 -15.71
N ILE A 209 10.42 10.00 -15.32
CA ILE A 209 11.79 10.50 -15.25
C ILE A 209 12.20 10.98 -13.86
N ALA A 210 11.26 11.31 -13.01
CA ALA A 210 11.52 11.71 -11.63
C ALA A 210 10.32 11.45 -10.73
N GLN A 211 10.57 11.04 -9.50
CA GLN A 211 9.58 11.04 -8.45
C GLN A 211 9.47 12.46 -7.87
N THR A 212 8.26 12.99 -7.79
CA THR A 212 8.01 14.37 -7.36
C THR A 212 7.30 14.48 -6.01
N GLY A 213 6.89 13.36 -5.44
CA GLY A 213 6.22 13.32 -4.15
C GLY A 213 5.40 12.05 -3.93
N GLY A 214 4.48 12.13 -3.00
CA GLY A 214 3.53 11.06 -2.68
C GLY A 214 2.65 11.44 -1.50
N SER A 215 1.55 10.74 -1.31
CA SER A 215 0.69 10.90 -0.14
C SER A 215 -0.07 9.63 0.17
N ASP A 216 -0.45 9.49 1.44
CA ASP A 216 -1.42 8.48 1.83
C ASP A 216 -2.79 8.88 1.29
N ILE A 217 -3.54 7.88 0.84
CA ILE A 217 -4.88 8.06 0.30
C ILE A 217 -5.91 7.36 1.20
N TYR A 218 -7.06 7.98 1.29
CA TYR A 218 -8.12 7.60 2.21
C TYR A 218 -9.46 7.50 1.47
N PHE A 219 -10.44 6.93 2.15
CA PHE A 219 -11.83 7.19 1.80
C PHE A 219 -12.25 8.54 2.37
N ALA A 220 -12.79 9.39 1.50
CA ALA A 220 -13.51 10.59 1.92
C ALA A 220 -15.01 10.27 2.04
N ILE A 221 -15.64 10.77 3.10
CA ILE A 221 -17.05 10.51 3.43
C ILE A 221 -17.75 11.86 3.61
N SER A 222 -18.97 11.98 3.10
CA SER A 222 -19.79 13.17 3.35
C SER A 222 -19.96 13.41 4.85
N ARG A 223 -19.82 14.66 5.29
CA ARG A 223 -19.99 15.03 6.72
C ARG A 223 -21.35 14.66 7.28
N THR A 224 -22.35 14.48 6.43
CA THR A 224 -23.71 14.07 6.82
C THR A 224 -23.83 12.57 7.09
N ARG A 225 -22.76 11.79 6.77
CA ARG A 225 -22.78 10.33 6.81
C ARG A 225 -21.76 9.78 7.83
N GLN A 226 -21.87 10.26 9.06
CA GLN A 226 -21.10 9.73 10.19
C GLN A 226 -21.33 8.22 10.39
N ASP A 227 -22.54 7.75 10.06
CA ASP A 227 -22.90 6.34 10.09
C ASP A 227 -22.01 5.50 9.16
N LEU A 228 -21.70 6.00 7.97
CA LEU A 228 -20.80 5.31 7.04
C LEU A 228 -19.37 5.31 7.53
N LYS A 229 -18.89 6.42 8.13
CA LYS A 229 -17.53 6.48 8.67
C LYS A 229 -17.28 5.39 9.72
N GLU A 230 -18.19 5.24 10.68
CA GLU A 230 -18.06 4.26 11.76
C GLU A 230 -18.04 2.81 11.22
N GLU A 231 -18.93 2.51 10.27
CA GLU A 231 -18.99 1.19 9.63
C GLU A 231 -17.75 0.92 8.76
N LEU A 232 -17.26 1.93 8.02
CA LEU A 232 -16.08 1.86 7.18
C LEU A 232 -14.82 1.61 8.02
N ASP A 233 -14.61 2.40 9.07
CA ASP A 233 -13.44 2.27 9.94
C ASP A 233 -13.40 0.89 10.60
N HIS A 234 -14.55 0.38 11.02
CA HIS A 234 -14.65 -0.98 11.54
C HIS A 234 -14.29 -2.04 10.48
N ALA A 235 -14.81 -1.88 9.26
CA ALA A 235 -14.54 -2.79 8.16
C ALA A 235 -13.06 -2.76 7.77
N MET A 236 -12.45 -1.59 7.66
CA MET A 236 -11.05 -1.44 7.29
C MET A 236 -10.10 -2.04 8.33
N ARG A 237 -10.33 -1.81 9.63
CA ARG A 237 -9.55 -2.48 10.69
C ARG A 237 -9.65 -4.00 10.63
N LYS A 238 -10.85 -4.50 10.34
CA LYS A 238 -11.05 -5.95 10.17
C LYS A 238 -10.38 -6.49 8.90
N MET A 239 -10.44 -5.75 7.81
CA MET A 239 -9.74 -6.10 6.56
C MET A 239 -8.23 -6.15 6.77
N GLU A 240 -7.64 -5.18 7.46
CA GLU A 240 -6.22 -5.14 7.78
C GLU A 240 -5.80 -6.38 8.61
N PHE A 241 -6.62 -6.78 9.57
CA PHE A 241 -6.37 -8.00 10.35
C PHE A 241 -6.52 -9.28 9.50
N ASP A 242 -7.58 -9.39 8.68
CA ASP A 242 -7.88 -10.59 7.91
C ASP A 242 -6.98 -10.73 6.66
N LYS A 243 -6.52 -9.58 6.09
CA LYS A 243 -5.77 -9.49 4.84
C LYS A 243 -4.71 -8.36 4.91
N PRO A 244 -3.65 -8.51 5.70
CA PRO A 244 -2.71 -7.42 6.01
C PRO A 244 -1.97 -6.86 4.77
N PHE A 245 -1.88 -7.62 3.67
CA PHE A 245 -1.19 -7.22 2.43
C PHE A 245 -2.13 -6.87 1.28
N TYR A 246 -3.43 -6.69 1.57
CA TYR A 246 -4.41 -6.51 0.49
C TYR A 246 -4.20 -5.22 -0.31
N ALA A 247 -3.85 -4.13 0.35
CA ALA A 247 -3.52 -2.87 -0.31
C ALA A 247 -2.30 -3.01 -1.23
N ASP A 248 -1.26 -3.72 -0.79
CA ASP A 248 -0.05 -3.97 -1.56
C ASP A 248 -0.32 -4.87 -2.77
N GLU A 249 -1.14 -5.92 -2.60
CA GLU A 249 -1.56 -6.78 -3.70
C GLU A 249 -2.31 -6.00 -4.80
N LEU A 250 -3.20 -5.09 -4.39
CA LEU A 250 -3.91 -4.22 -5.32
C LEU A 250 -2.97 -3.22 -6.00
N TYR A 251 -2.02 -2.65 -5.25
CA TYR A 251 -1.02 -1.75 -5.80
C TYR A 251 -0.19 -2.44 -6.89
N GLN A 252 0.32 -3.63 -6.61
CA GLN A 252 1.09 -4.41 -7.58
C GLN A 252 0.27 -4.76 -8.83
N ARG A 253 -1.02 -5.01 -8.66
CA ARG A 253 -1.91 -5.39 -9.77
C ARG A 253 -2.26 -4.24 -10.69
N TYR A 254 -2.49 -3.05 -10.14
CA TYR A 254 -3.10 -1.94 -10.88
C TYR A 254 -2.18 -0.74 -11.10
N LEU A 255 -1.29 -0.46 -10.17
CA LEU A 255 -0.56 0.79 -10.13
C LEU A 255 0.93 0.62 -10.39
N SER A 256 1.50 -0.52 -9.96
CA SER A 256 2.92 -0.78 -10.21
C SER A 256 3.18 -0.70 -11.71
N ALA A 257 3.61 0.48 -12.15
CA ALA A 257 4.18 0.63 -13.46
C ALA A 257 5.52 -0.12 -13.43
N SER A 258 5.84 -0.81 -14.50
CA SER A 258 7.19 -1.28 -14.73
C SER A 258 8.07 -0.04 -15.01
N TYR A 259 8.20 0.85 -13.99
CA TYR A 259 9.20 1.89 -14.03
C TYR A 259 10.54 1.19 -13.84
N THR A 260 11.24 1.07 -14.92
CA THR A 260 12.62 0.60 -14.88
C THR A 260 13.50 1.84 -14.85
N PRO A 261 14.04 2.22 -13.68
CA PRO A 261 14.91 3.38 -13.59
C PRO A 261 16.09 3.22 -14.54
N VAL A 262 16.56 4.35 -15.04
CA VAL A 262 17.70 4.44 -15.93
C VAL A 262 18.78 5.23 -15.19
N LEU A 263 19.93 4.61 -14.99
CA LEU A 263 21.07 5.33 -14.41
C LEU A 263 21.60 6.38 -15.39
N SER A 264 21.95 7.55 -14.87
CA SER A 264 22.75 8.53 -15.58
C SER A 264 24.13 7.96 -15.96
N SER A 265 24.81 8.59 -16.89
CA SER A 265 26.17 8.16 -17.27
C SER A 265 27.12 8.19 -16.07
N GLU A 266 26.98 9.17 -15.18
CA GLU A 266 27.81 9.29 -13.97
C GLU A 266 27.53 8.14 -12.98
N GLU A 267 26.26 7.78 -12.79
CA GLU A 267 25.86 6.65 -11.94
C GLU A 267 26.32 5.30 -12.54
N GLN A 268 26.22 5.12 -13.86
CA GLN A 268 26.75 3.93 -14.53
C GLN A 268 28.27 3.80 -14.38
N ASP A 269 29.00 4.91 -14.52
CA ASP A 269 30.42 4.96 -14.31
C ASP A 269 30.76 4.63 -12.85
N TRP A 270 30.01 5.14 -11.90
CA TRP A 270 30.18 4.82 -10.49
C TRP A 270 29.97 3.31 -10.24
N VAL A 271 28.85 2.72 -10.69
CA VAL A 271 28.56 1.28 -10.54
C VAL A 271 29.68 0.45 -11.15
N THR A 272 30.15 0.83 -12.34
CA THR A 272 31.21 0.11 -13.05
C THR A 272 32.56 0.16 -12.30
N GLN A 273 32.88 1.30 -11.69
CA GLN A 273 34.12 1.49 -10.94
C GLN A 273 34.06 0.87 -9.54
N HIS A 274 32.90 0.91 -8.92
CA HIS A 274 32.68 0.39 -7.57
C HIS A 274 32.70 -1.15 -7.58
N GLY A 275 32.09 -1.77 -8.60
CA GLY A 275 31.87 -3.22 -8.67
C GLY A 275 30.65 -3.66 -7.85
N ASP A 276 30.75 -4.80 -7.18
CA ASP A 276 29.64 -5.33 -6.39
C ASP A 276 29.26 -4.39 -5.24
N ILE A 277 27.96 -4.11 -5.13
CA ILE A 277 27.42 -3.37 -3.99
C ILE A 277 27.35 -4.33 -2.79
N ARG A 278 28.06 -3.99 -1.71
CA ARG A 278 28.21 -4.83 -0.53
C ARG A 278 27.06 -4.57 0.44
N ILE A 279 26.24 -5.60 0.68
CA ILE A 279 25.07 -5.53 1.55
C ILE A 279 25.36 -6.26 2.86
N GLY A 280 25.33 -5.55 3.99
CA GLY A 280 25.29 -6.14 5.31
C GLY A 280 23.89 -6.69 5.63
N PHE A 281 23.82 -7.82 6.32
CA PHE A 281 22.58 -8.40 6.80
C PHE A 281 22.79 -9.19 8.10
N LEU A 282 21.76 -9.31 8.93
CA LEU A 282 21.78 -10.16 10.11
C LEU A 282 21.63 -11.63 9.73
N THR A 283 22.53 -12.50 10.22
CA THR A 283 22.53 -13.94 9.91
C THR A 283 21.36 -14.69 10.51
N SER A 284 20.67 -14.11 11.50
CA SER A 284 19.54 -14.69 12.20
C SER A 284 18.44 -13.67 12.43
N ASP A 285 17.71 -13.34 11.37
CA ASP A 285 16.52 -12.49 11.45
C ASP A 285 15.34 -13.20 10.77
N ALA A 286 14.42 -13.69 11.60
CA ALA A 286 13.37 -14.61 11.18
C ALA A 286 12.45 -14.00 10.10
N GLY A 287 12.45 -14.61 8.92
CA GLY A 287 11.64 -14.19 7.77
C GLY A 287 12.29 -13.10 6.92
N ILE A 288 13.21 -12.32 7.44
CA ILE A 288 13.92 -11.25 6.72
C ILE A 288 15.21 -11.78 6.11
N SER A 289 16.10 -12.30 6.96
CA SER A 289 17.37 -12.88 6.54
C SER A 289 17.75 -14.00 7.52
N THR A 290 17.92 -15.19 7.01
CA THR A 290 18.38 -16.33 7.81
C THR A 290 19.41 -17.11 7.01
N TYR A 291 20.62 -17.17 7.52
CA TYR A 291 21.66 -18.03 6.94
C TYR A 291 21.51 -19.45 7.48
N VAL A 292 21.41 -20.43 6.57
CA VAL A 292 21.29 -21.85 6.90
C VAL A 292 22.66 -22.50 6.71
N PRO A 293 23.44 -22.74 7.78
CA PRO A 293 24.82 -23.21 7.70
C PRO A 293 24.95 -24.56 6.97
N GLU A 294 23.95 -25.45 7.14
CA GLU A 294 23.95 -26.80 6.56
C GLU A 294 23.89 -26.79 5.03
N SER A 295 23.21 -25.84 4.45
CA SER A 295 23.06 -25.69 2.98
C SER A 295 23.92 -24.58 2.39
N GLY A 296 24.47 -23.69 3.22
CA GLY A 296 25.13 -22.48 2.79
C GLY A 296 24.20 -21.47 2.10
N GLN A 297 22.89 -21.58 2.34
CA GLN A 297 21.89 -20.73 1.69
C GLN A 297 21.43 -19.62 2.63
N LEU A 298 21.25 -18.44 2.08
CA LEU A 298 20.52 -17.36 2.69
C LEU A 298 19.06 -17.47 2.26
N VAL A 299 18.14 -17.46 3.23
CA VAL A 299 16.69 -17.49 3.00
C VAL A 299 16.04 -16.28 3.65
N GLY A 300 14.89 -15.84 3.09
CA GLY A 300 14.14 -14.68 3.57
C GLY A 300 13.90 -13.63 2.50
N VAL A 301 13.21 -12.57 2.88
CA VAL A 301 12.82 -11.46 2.00
C VAL A 301 14.01 -10.81 1.30
N ILE A 302 15.19 -10.82 1.92
CA ILE A 302 16.41 -10.25 1.35
C ILE A 302 16.74 -10.84 -0.03
N ASN A 303 16.53 -12.14 -0.25
CA ASN A 303 16.80 -12.77 -1.55
C ASN A 303 15.87 -12.28 -2.65
N ASP A 304 14.60 -12.16 -2.33
CA ASP A 304 13.59 -11.68 -3.29
C ASP A 304 13.88 -10.22 -3.65
N TYR A 305 14.21 -9.40 -2.63
CA TYR A 305 14.54 -8.00 -2.81
C TYR A 305 15.80 -7.79 -3.67
N ILE A 306 16.87 -8.54 -3.40
CA ILE A 306 18.12 -8.44 -4.16
C ILE A 306 17.91 -8.90 -5.61
N THR A 307 17.17 -9.98 -5.82
CA THR A 307 16.84 -10.46 -7.17
C THR A 307 16.07 -9.39 -7.94
N PHE A 308 15.06 -8.80 -7.30
CA PHE A 308 14.30 -7.71 -7.89
C PHE A 308 15.19 -6.49 -8.18
N ALA A 309 16.02 -6.06 -7.22
CA ALA A 309 16.88 -4.90 -7.37
C ALA A 309 17.92 -5.09 -8.47
N SER A 310 18.49 -6.29 -8.61
CA SER A 310 19.50 -6.60 -9.64
C SER A 310 18.98 -6.37 -11.07
N ASP A 311 17.70 -6.67 -11.31
CA ASP A 311 17.07 -6.57 -12.62
C ASP A 311 16.19 -5.32 -12.79
N SER A 312 16.11 -4.46 -11.76
CA SER A 312 15.18 -3.31 -11.74
C SER A 312 15.66 -2.11 -12.56
N ILE A 313 16.91 -2.09 -13.01
CA ILE A 313 17.49 -0.98 -13.78
C ILE A 313 17.69 -1.41 -15.23
N SER A 314 17.11 -0.66 -16.18
CA SER A 314 17.05 -1.11 -17.58
C SER A 314 18.39 -1.02 -18.33
N ASN A 315 19.27 -0.11 -17.95
CA ASN A 315 20.52 0.17 -18.67
C ASN A 315 21.79 -0.29 -17.94
N GLN A 316 21.65 -0.88 -16.74
CA GLN A 316 22.76 -1.37 -15.95
C GLN A 316 22.30 -2.50 -15.03
N LYS A 317 23.00 -3.62 -15.05
CA LYS A 317 22.80 -4.66 -14.04
C LYS A 317 23.55 -4.28 -12.77
N LEU A 318 22.87 -4.42 -11.61
CA LEU A 318 23.50 -4.29 -10.31
C LEU A 318 23.93 -5.67 -9.81
N ASP A 319 25.19 -5.82 -9.49
CA ASP A 319 25.70 -7.01 -8.83
C ASP A 319 25.89 -6.73 -7.33
N PHE A 320 25.48 -7.68 -6.50
CA PHE A 320 25.51 -7.56 -5.04
C PHE A 320 26.35 -8.63 -4.40
N SER A 321 27.14 -8.25 -3.38
CA SER A 321 27.81 -9.18 -2.49
C SER A 321 27.25 -9.06 -1.07
N LEU A 322 27.00 -10.21 -0.43
CA LEU A 322 26.32 -10.29 0.85
C LEU A 322 27.29 -10.57 1.97
N VAL A 323 27.24 -9.78 3.03
CA VAL A 323 28.09 -9.91 4.22
C VAL A 323 27.23 -10.09 5.47
N GLY A 324 27.27 -11.29 6.07
CA GLY A 324 26.49 -11.61 7.25
C GLY A 324 27.16 -11.14 8.54
N TYR A 325 26.35 -10.62 9.47
CA TYR A 325 26.74 -10.18 10.80
C TYR A 325 25.86 -10.86 11.85
N ASP A 326 26.42 -11.09 13.03
CA ASP A 326 25.67 -11.71 14.14
C ASP A 326 24.95 -10.69 15.02
N SER A 327 25.29 -9.40 14.87
CA SER A 327 24.64 -8.30 15.59
C SER A 327 24.53 -7.04 14.73
N MET A 328 23.53 -6.22 15.04
CA MET A 328 23.34 -4.91 14.39
C MET A 328 24.49 -3.95 14.72
N GLU A 329 25.13 -4.06 15.86
CA GLU A 329 26.26 -3.21 16.24
C GLU A 329 27.47 -3.47 15.34
N GLU A 330 27.76 -4.72 15.01
CA GLU A 330 28.84 -5.10 14.06
C GLU A 330 28.53 -4.61 12.67
N GLU A 331 27.29 -4.76 12.23
CA GLU A 331 26.80 -4.33 10.91
C GLU A 331 26.89 -2.79 10.75
N VAL A 332 26.43 -2.05 11.76
CA VAL A 332 26.53 -0.57 11.82
C VAL A 332 27.99 -0.13 11.81
N GLN A 333 28.87 -0.82 12.55
CA GLN A 333 30.28 -0.48 12.56
C GLN A 333 30.94 -0.76 11.20
N ALA A 334 30.57 -1.87 10.56
CA ALA A 334 31.07 -2.21 9.23
C ALA A 334 30.66 -1.18 8.15
N LEU A 335 29.45 -0.63 8.23
CA LEU A 335 29.00 0.45 7.35
C LEU A 335 29.81 1.73 7.60
N LYS A 336 30.06 2.11 8.86
CA LYS A 336 30.92 3.26 9.21
C LYS A 336 32.36 3.12 8.70
N ASP A 337 32.87 1.90 8.76
CA ASP A 337 34.25 1.59 8.33
C ASP A 337 34.36 1.41 6.81
N GLY A 338 33.25 1.52 6.05
CA GLY A 338 33.20 1.34 4.60
C GLY A 338 33.47 -0.11 4.16
N GLN A 339 33.25 -1.08 5.03
CA GLN A 339 33.37 -2.50 4.70
C GLN A 339 32.15 -2.99 3.92
N ILE A 340 30.99 -2.40 4.13
CA ILE A 340 29.74 -2.56 3.39
C ILE A 340 29.24 -1.21 2.91
N ASP A 341 28.35 -1.22 1.91
CA ASP A 341 27.81 -0.03 1.28
C ASP A 341 26.40 0.30 1.79
N LEU A 342 25.65 -0.71 2.19
CA LEU A 342 24.35 -0.57 2.78
C LEU A 342 24.02 -1.71 3.76
N ILE A 343 23.07 -1.46 4.64
CA ILE A 343 22.50 -2.42 5.57
C ILE A 343 21.10 -2.82 5.09
N PHE A 344 20.81 -4.10 5.04
CA PHE A 344 19.49 -4.65 4.84
C PHE A 344 19.10 -5.55 6.03
N HIS A 345 18.10 -5.20 6.80
CA HIS A 345 17.28 -3.99 6.85
C HIS A 345 17.66 -3.16 8.08
N PHE A 346 17.46 -1.88 8.02
CA PHE A 346 17.69 -1.00 9.16
C PHE A 346 16.36 -0.67 9.84
N ALA A 347 16.04 -1.42 10.89
CA ALA A 347 14.75 -1.35 11.61
C ALA A 347 14.78 -0.34 12.76
N GLN A 348 15.39 0.84 12.55
CA GLN A 348 15.50 1.86 13.58
C GLN A 348 14.82 3.16 13.17
N ASN A 349 14.54 4.02 14.15
CA ASN A 349 13.93 5.29 13.86
C ASN A 349 14.93 6.25 13.14
N PRO A 350 14.43 7.25 12.40
CA PRO A 350 15.27 8.19 11.68
C PRO A 350 16.33 8.91 12.51
N TYR A 351 16.07 9.15 13.80
CA TYR A 351 17.03 9.82 14.69
C TYR A 351 18.30 8.99 14.91
N VAL A 352 18.18 7.67 14.99
CA VAL A 352 19.35 6.79 15.12
C VAL A 352 20.19 6.79 13.84
N ALA A 353 19.55 6.88 12.68
CA ALA A 353 20.26 7.03 11.41
C ALA A 353 21.01 8.37 11.35
N GLU A 354 20.36 9.47 11.75
CA GLU A 354 20.95 10.81 11.80
C GLU A 354 22.15 10.86 12.76
N GLU A 355 22.02 10.30 13.97
CA GLU A 355 23.13 10.22 14.94
C GLU A 355 24.35 9.45 14.39
N ASN A 356 24.11 8.49 13.50
CA ASN A 356 25.18 7.70 12.87
C ASN A 356 25.64 8.28 11.52
N ASN A 357 25.07 9.41 11.07
CA ASN A 357 25.27 10.00 9.74
C ASN A 357 24.91 9.05 8.59
N PHE A 358 23.85 8.25 8.74
CA PHE A 358 23.35 7.37 7.73
C PHE A 358 22.23 8.05 6.93
N VAL A 359 22.16 7.72 5.66
CA VAL A 359 21.02 8.09 4.80
C VAL A 359 20.08 6.90 4.74
N LEU A 360 18.80 7.12 5.08
CA LEU A 360 17.78 6.10 4.93
C LEU A 360 17.19 6.15 3.53
N SER A 361 16.97 4.97 2.95
CA SER A 361 16.13 4.82 1.76
C SER A 361 14.66 5.06 2.10
N ASN A 362 13.79 5.06 1.09
CA ASN A 362 12.37 4.86 1.32
C ASN A 362 12.13 3.54 2.05
N THR A 363 11.00 3.44 2.76
CA THR A 363 10.60 2.21 3.45
C THR A 363 10.53 1.05 2.45
N VAL A 364 11.35 0.03 2.66
CA VAL A 364 11.39 -1.17 1.81
C VAL A 364 10.43 -2.25 2.27
N LEU A 365 10.05 -2.24 3.54
CA LEU A 365 9.22 -3.26 4.17
C LEU A 365 8.49 -2.68 5.38
N THR A 366 7.21 -3.00 5.51
CA THR A 366 6.43 -2.71 6.72
C THR A 366 6.04 -4.03 7.37
N LEU A 367 6.37 -4.18 8.63
CA LEU A 367 6.07 -5.37 9.42
C LEU A 367 5.00 -5.05 10.46
N ASN A 368 4.02 -5.93 10.55
CA ASN A 368 3.05 -5.88 11.64
C ASN A 368 3.60 -6.63 12.86
N MET A 369 3.61 -5.98 14.00
CA MET A 369 3.94 -6.63 15.26
C MET A 369 2.70 -7.29 15.85
N ALA A 370 2.82 -8.54 16.29
CA ALA A 370 1.75 -9.27 16.93
C ALA A 370 2.21 -9.82 18.26
N ALA A 371 1.41 -9.60 19.29
CA ALA A 371 1.63 -10.28 20.58
C ALA A 371 1.05 -11.70 20.51
N VAL A 372 1.88 -12.70 20.73
CA VAL A 372 1.46 -14.09 20.81
C VAL A 372 1.28 -14.47 22.27
N THR A 373 0.12 -14.99 22.64
CA THR A 373 -0.18 -15.41 24.00
C THR A 373 -0.75 -16.82 24.04
N ALA A 374 -0.39 -17.57 25.06
CA ALA A 374 -0.97 -18.90 25.32
C ALA A 374 -2.38 -18.85 25.95
N GLN A 375 -2.84 -17.69 26.34
CA GLN A 375 -4.13 -17.49 26.99
C GLN A 375 -5.12 -16.77 26.06
N ASN A 376 -6.38 -17.19 26.08
CA ASN A 376 -7.45 -16.57 25.27
C ASN A 376 -7.90 -15.21 25.79
N SER A 377 -7.32 -14.66 26.84
CA SER A 377 -7.70 -13.40 27.49
C SER A 377 -6.49 -12.49 27.66
N PHE A 378 -5.93 -12.05 26.55
CA PHE A 378 -4.91 -11.00 26.57
C PHE A 378 -5.59 -9.62 26.70
N ASN A 379 -5.06 -8.78 27.59
CA ASN A 379 -5.50 -7.39 27.74
C ASN A 379 -4.27 -6.49 27.78
N GLU A 380 -4.09 -5.70 26.74
CA GLU A 380 -2.97 -4.78 26.59
C GLU A 380 -2.92 -3.67 27.64
N ASN A 381 -4.08 -3.32 28.24
CA ASN A 381 -4.18 -2.29 29.27
C ASN A 381 -3.78 -2.76 30.68
N HIS A 382 -3.33 -4.00 30.82
CA HIS A 382 -2.81 -4.53 32.07
C HIS A 382 -1.30 -4.66 31.99
N ALA A 383 -0.64 -4.62 33.15
CA ALA A 383 0.77 -4.94 33.24
C ALA A 383 1.00 -6.40 32.85
N ASN A 384 1.72 -6.62 31.75
CA ASN A 384 2.04 -7.93 31.21
C ASN A 384 3.55 -8.21 31.35
N THR A 385 3.93 -9.47 31.23
CA THR A 385 5.32 -9.86 31.01
C THR A 385 5.45 -10.29 29.55
N VAL A 386 6.35 -9.66 28.81
CA VAL A 386 6.62 -9.95 27.41
C VAL A 386 8.04 -10.47 27.24
N ALA A 387 8.19 -11.52 26.43
CA ALA A 387 9.49 -12.03 26.03
C ALA A 387 9.90 -11.39 24.71
N LEU A 388 11.08 -10.80 24.67
CA LEU A 388 11.65 -10.17 23.48
C LEU A 388 13.05 -10.72 23.20
N LEU A 389 13.41 -10.80 21.93
CA LEU A 389 14.77 -11.16 21.54
C LEU A 389 15.74 -10.08 22.06
N LYS A 390 16.87 -10.50 22.62
CA LYS A 390 17.81 -9.62 23.33
C LYS A 390 18.29 -8.46 22.46
N ASP A 391 18.53 -8.70 21.20
CA ASP A 391 19.10 -7.71 20.27
C ASP A 391 18.03 -6.98 19.42
N ASP A 392 16.74 -7.27 19.67
CA ASP A 392 15.64 -6.53 19.03
C ASP A 392 15.39 -5.19 19.74
N LEU A 393 16.19 -4.21 19.37
CA LEU A 393 16.14 -2.86 19.95
C LEU A 393 14.83 -2.13 19.59
N LEU A 394 14.26 -2.42 18.43
CA LEU A 394 13.01 -1.78 17.97
C LEU A 394 11.83 -2.21 18.84
N LEU A 395 11.65 -3.54 19.03
CA LEU A 395 10.58 -4.06 19.89
C LEU A 395 10.75 -3.64 21.35
N LYS A 396 11.99 -3.60 21.86
CA LYS A 396 12.27 -3.10 23.21
C LYS A 396 11.85 -1.64 23.36
N TRP A 397 12.28 -0.80 22.43
CA TRP A 397 11.90 0.62 22.43
C TRP A 397 10.37 0.76 22.36
N TYR A 398 9.72 0.05 21.42
CA TYR A 398 8.27 0.10 21.23
C TYR A 398 7.52 -0.30 22.51
N VAL A 399 7.85 -1.44 23.10
CA VAL A 399 7.21 -1.91 24.33
C VAL A 399 7.48 -0.95 25.48
N SER A 400 8.70 -0.46 25.65
CA SER A 400 9.03 0.45 26.74
C SER A 400 8.34 1.82 26.62
N TYR A 401 8.08 2.27 25.39
CA TYR A 401 7.43 3.57 25.13
C TYR A 401 5.90 3.49 25.24
N TYR A 402 5.28 2.50 24.60
CA TYR A 402 3.82 2.39 24.56
C TYR A 402 3.23 1.61 25.73
N TYR A 403 4.01 0.74 26.38
CA TYR A 403 3.60 -0.13 27.47
C TYR A 403 4.61 -0.07 28.64
N PRO A 404 4.80 1.10 29.25
CA PRO A 404 5.86 1.31 30.27
C PRO A 404 5.69 0.43 31.53
N ASP A 405 4.49 -0.06 31.79
CA ASP A 405 4.17 -0.94 32.93
C ASP A 405 4.41 -2.44 32.62
N TRP A 406 4.82 -2.77 31.39
CA TRP A 406 5.10 -4.15 31.04
C TRP A 406 6.52 -4.56 31.46
N ASN A 407 6.65 -5.79 31.94
CA ASN A 407 7.94 -6.37 32.28
C ASN A 407 8.53 -7.08 31.05
N ILE A 408 9.71 -6.63 30.61
CA ILE A 408 10.43 -7.24 29.49
C ILE A 408 11.36 -8.33 30.01
N VAL A 409 11.25 -9.53 29.45
CA VAL A 409 12.17 -10.67 29.66
C VAL A 409 12.88 -10.95 28.34
N GLU A 410 14.20 -10.92 28.37
CA GLU A 410 15.00 -11.13 27.16
C GLU A 410 15.35 -12.62 26.99
N TYR A 411 15.37 -13.10 25.76
CA TYR A 411 15.87 -14.40 25.36
C TYR A 411 16.91 -14.27 24.24
N ASN A 412 17.82 -15.21 24.14
CA ASN A 412 18.94 -15.10 23.20
C ASN A 412 18.63 -15.73 21.84
N SER A 413 17.70 -16.64 21.76
CA SER A 413 17.31 -17.27 20.49
C SER A 413 15.88 -17.80 20.56
N LEU A 414 15.27 -18.04 19.40
CA LEU A 414 13.93 -18.67 19.29
C LEU A 414 13.88 -20.11 19.87
N LYS A 415 15.01 -20.67 20.29
CA LYS A 415 15.09 -22.01 20.91
C LYS A 415 15.06 -21.95 22.43
N ASP A 416 15.25 -20.78 23.03
CA ASP A 416 15.19 -20.53 24.48
C ASP A 416 13.73 -20.38 24.95
#